data_12a0c8d68a24aac6b5e4d71b60127e41
#
_entry.id   12a0c8d68a24aac6b5e4d71b60127e41
#
_cell.length_a   1.000
_cell.length_b   1.000
_cell.length_c   1.000
_cell.angle_alpha   90.00
_cell.angle_beta   90.00
_cell.angle_gamma   90.00
#
_symmetry.space_group_name_H-M   'P 1'
#
loop_
_entity.id
_entity.type
_entity.pdbx_description
1 polymer ?
#
loop_
_entity_poly.entity_id
_entity_poly.type
_entity_poly.pdbx_seq_one_letter_code
_entity_poly.pdbx_strand_id
1 'polypeptide(L)'
;ADIFDALIATLGDTRLEPDLEELLWGTVNLFHRATGRVERELDDNEQGQRRLQNEQDGSEVKSVELERLTAEGQTLVERRNGMELFRDVAAEQFERHTGTSWRPRTGSMVNHRNLTAAMIDSRDFLAAKKHAENEVLLPPGPKVAFTGGLDFNDHHLIWAKLDQVHAKHPDMV
;
A
#
# COMPACT_ATOMS: atom_id res chain seq x y z
N ALA A 1 6.18 -3.33 -21.52
CA ALA A 1 6.80 -3.76 -22.77
C ALA A 1 5.91 -3.37 -23.95
N ASP A 2 4.71 -3.86 -24.08
CA ASP A 2 3.84 -3.75 -25.26
C ASP A 2 3.61 -2.28 -25.73
N ILE A 3 3.49 -1.32 -24.82
CA ILE A 3 3.30 0.10 -25.18
C ILE A 3 4.54 0.67 -25.86
N PHE A 4 5.72 0.36 -25.36
CA PHE A 4 6.97 0.82 -25.94
C PHE A 4 7.31 0.09 -27.24
N ASP A 5 7.01 -1.21 -27.32
CA ASP A 5 7.15 -1.98 -28.52
C ASP A 5 6.23 -1.43 -29.64
N ALA A 6 4.97 -1.10 -29.29
CA ALA A 6 4.05 -0.46 -30.21
C ALA A 6 4.51 0.94 -30.64
N LEU A 7 5.07 1.75 -29.71
CA LEU A 7 5.64 3.06 -30.02
C LEU A 7 6.80 2.94 -31.02
N ILE A 8 7.76 2.04 -30.74
CA ILE A 8 8.92 1.79 -31.61
C ILE A 8 8.44 1.31 -32.99
N ALA A 9 7.52 0.34 -33.04
CA ALA A 9 6.98 -0.18 -34.30
C ALA A 9 6.21 0.89 -35.11
N THR A 10 5.56 1.85 -34.42
CA THR A 10 4.81 2.93 -35.09
C THR A 10 5.73 4.01 -35.64
N LEU A 11 6.86 4.29 -34.97
CA LEU A 11 7.80 5.34 -35.36
C LEU A 11 8.93 4.83 -36.26
N GLY A 12 9.25 3.53 -36.20
CA GLY A 12 10.18 2.89 -37.12
C GLY A 12 9.71 3.01 -38.57
N ASP A 13 10.66 3.09 -39.50
CA ASP A 13 10.41 3.30 -40.93
C ASP A 13 9.64 4.61 -41.27
N THR A 14 9.56 5.53 -40.32
CA THR A 14 8.96 6.87 -40.51
C THR A 14 10.03 7.96 -40.50
N ARG A 15 9.60 9.21 -40.77
CA ARG A 15 10.49 10.39 -40.68
C ARG A 15 10.92 10.69 -39.23
N LEU A 16 10.28 10.08 -38.23
CA LEU A 16 10.57 10.26 -36.80
C LEU A 16 11.52 9.18 -36.25
N GLU A 17 11.89 8.20 -37.05
CA GLU A 17 12.85 7.15 -36.63
C GLU A 17 14.17 7.72 -36.09
N PRO A 18 14.78 8.79 -36.69
CA PRO A 18 15.99 9.39 -36.15
C PRO A 18 15.80 10.02 -34.74
N ASP A 19 14.58 10.40 -34.39
CA ASP A 19 14.26 11.02 -33.09
C ASP A 19 13.94 9.97 -32.01
N LEU A 20 13.84 8.71 -32.36
CA LEU A 20 13.40 7.63 -31.48
C LEU A 20 14.32 7.46 -30.26
N GLU A 21 15.64 7.59 -30.45
CA GLU A 21 16.60 7.56 -29.34
C GLU A 21 16.34 8.66 -28.32
N GLU A 22 16.13 9.91 -28.78
CA GLU A 22 15.85 11.04 -27.89
C GLU A 22 14.50 10.89 -27.18
N LEU A 23 13.47 10.37 -27.87
CA LEU A 23 12.16 10.09 -27.29
C LEU A 23 12.23 9.03 -26.19
N LEU A 24 12.94 7.92 -26.42
CA LEU A 24 13.13 6.88 -25.43
C LEU A 24 13.93 7.39 -24.23
N TRP A 25 15.05 8.09 -24.46
CA TRP A 25 15.84 8.70 -23.39
C TRP A 25 15.03 9.72 -22.58
N GLY A 26 14.26 10.57 -23.24
CA GLY A 26 13.35 11.54 -22.61
C GLY A 26 12.29 10.86 -21.75
N THR A 27 11.76 9.74 -22.21
CA THR A 27 10.75 8.94 -21.51
C THR A 27 11.32 8.32 -20.22
N VAL A 28 12.51 7.71 -20.29
CA VAL A 28 13.18 7.18 -19.08
C VAL A 28 13.39 8.29 -18.05
N ASN A 29 13.89 9.45 -18.48
CA ASN A 29 14.12 10.60 -17.58
C ASN A 29 12.82 11.17 -17.01
N LEU A 30 11.71 11.11 -17.75
CA LEU A 30 10.39 11.52 -17.27
C LEU A 30 9.98 10.67 -16.05
N PHE A 31 10.04 9.34 -16.21
CA PHE A 31 9.68 8.42 -15.14
C PHE A 31 10.67 8.47 -13.98
N HIS A 32 11.97 8.59 -14.24
CA HIS A 32 12.97 8.75 -13.19
C HIS A 32 12.70 10.00 -12.32
N ARG A 33 12.42 11.15 -12.96
CA ARG A 33 12.07 12.37 -12.23
C ARG A 33 10.72 12.26 -11.51
N ALA A 34 9.76 11.53 -12.09
CA ALA A 34 8.47 11.27 -11.43
C ALA A 34 8.66 10.41 -10.16
N THR A 35 9.47 9.35 -10.22
CA THR A 35 9.86 8.55 -9.05
C THR A 35 10.44 9.44 -7.95
N GLY A 36 11.43 10.27 -8.26
CA GLY A 36 12.05 11.15 -7.26
C GLY A 36 11.12 12.22 -6.68
N ARG A 37 10.01 12.58 -7.36
CA ARG A 37 8.97 13.42 -6.73
C ARG A 37 8.15 12.63 -5.73
N VAL A 38 7.72 11.42 -6.09
CA VAL A 38 6.95 10.56 -5.19
C VAL A 38 7.76 10.13 -3.97
N GLU A 39 9.07 9.93 -4.12
CA GLU A 39 9.96 9.65 -2.98
C GLU A 39 9.98 10.79 -1.97
N ARG A 40 10.03 12.06 -2.40
CA ARG A 40 9.92 13.20 -1.49
C ARG A 40 8.55 13.27 -0.80
N GLU A 41 7.46 13.01 -1.52
CA GLU A 41 6.12 12.92 -0.93
C GLU A 41 6.06 11.80 0.13
N LEU A 42 6.76 10.68 -0.09
CA LEU A 42 6.89 9.57 0.87
C LEU A 42 7.69 9.98 2.11
N ASP A 43 8.81 10.69 1.93
CA ASP A 43 9.62 11.18 3.05
C ASP A 43 8.81 12.14 3.95
N ASP A 44 8.05 13.05 3.35
CA ASP A 44 7.16 13.97 4.06
C ASP A 44 6.04 13.22 4.81
N ASN A 45 5.43 12.23 4.17
CA ASN A 45 4.41 11.37 4.77
C ASN A 45 4.98 10.56 5.94
N GLU A 46 6.18 9.98 5.79
CA GLU A 46 6.87 9.24 6.84
C GLU A 46 7.17 10.12 8.06
N GLN A 47 7.63 11.35 7.84
CA GLN A 47 7.86 12.31 8.93
C GLN A 47 6.55 12.66 9.64
N GLY A 48 5.45 12.82 8.89
CA GLY A 48 4.11 13.02 9.45
C GLY A 48 3.66 11.88 10.34
N GLN A 49 3.82 10.64 9.88
CA GLN A 49 3.47 9.44 10.65
C GLN A 49 4.30 9.34 11.94
N ARG A 50 5.63 9.53 11.88
CA ARG A 50 6.51 9.50 13.04
C ARG A 50 6.13 10.57 14.06
N ARG A 51 5.79 11.79 13.61
CA ARG A 51 5.33 12.87 14.50
C ARG A 51 4.04 12.46 15.21
N LEU A 52 3.04 11.97 14.49
CA LEU A 52 1.77 11.55 15.08
C LEU A 52 1.93 10.37 16.05
N GLN A 53 2.83 9.41 15.76
CA GLN A 53 3.16 8.32 16.69
C GLN A 53 3.72 8.86 18.00
N ASN A 54 4.65 9.82 17.95
CA ASN A 54 5.25 10.41 19.13
C ASN A 54 4.28 11.32 19.93
N GLU A 55 3.30 11.91 19.27
CA GLU A 55 2.31 12.80 19.87
C GLU A 55 1.03 12.09 20.31
N GLN A 56 0.97 10.75 20.27
CA GLN A 56 -0.21 9.99 20.68
C GLN A 56 -0.55 10.25 22.16
N ASP A 57 -1.78 10.70 22.40
CA ASP A 57 -2.33 11.02 23.72
C ASP A 57 -3.59 10.19 24.05
N GLY A 58 -3.86 9.15 23.23
CA GLY A 58 -5.09 8.35 23.32
C GLY A 58 -6.29 8.98 22.61
N SER A 59 -6.13 10.15 22.00
CA SER A 59 -7.20 10.83 21.27
C SER A 59 -7.55 10.07 19.98
N GLU A 60 -8.83 9.90 19.74
CA GLU A 60 -9.35 9.27 18.51
C GLU A 60 -8.97 10.08 17.27
N VAL A 61 -8.95 11.40 17.37
CA VAL A 61 -8.60 12.31 16.25
C VAL A 61 -7.19 12.02 15.74
N LYS A 62 -6.20 11.86 16.62
CA LYS A 62 -4.82 11.55 16.22
C LYS A 62 -4.69 10.14 15.63
N SER A 63 -5.50 9.21 16.08
CA SER A 63 -5.52 7.86 15.52
C SER A 63 -6.11 7.83 14.12
N VAL A 64 -7.21 8.53 13.89
CA VAL A 64 -7.82 8.67 12.56
C VAL A 64 -6.88 9.38 11.59
N GLU A 65 -6.16 10.40 12.05
CA GLU A 65 -5.18 11.10 11.24
C GLU A 65 -3.98 10.19 10.89
N LEU A 66 -3.54 9.35 11.82
CA LEU A 66 -2.49 8.36 11.56
C LEU A 66 -2.96 7.30 10.55
N GLU A 67 -4.21 6.82 10.65
CA GLU A 67 -4.79 5.92 9.66
C GLU A 67 -4.81 6.55 8.25
N ARG A 68 -5.23 7.81 8.17
CA ARG A 68 -5.26 8.56 6.92
C ARG A 68 -3.87 8.67 6.30
N LEU A 69 -2.86 9.09 7.07
CA LEU A 69 -1.47 9.19 6.58
C LEU A 69 -0.90 7.83 6.19
N THR A 70 -1.25 6.77 6.91
CA THR A 70 -0.79 5.41 6.58
C THR A 70 -1.37 4.94 5.25
N ALA A 71 -2.67 5.17 5.01
CA ALA A 71 -3.33 4.85 3.74
C ALA A 71 -2.77 5.68 2.57
N GLU A 72 -2.51 6.98 2.79
CA GLU A 72 -1.88 7.86 1.82
C GLU A 72 -0.46 7.37 1.46
N GLY A 73 0.34 7.01 2.47
CA GLY A 73 1.67 6.44 2.28
C GLY A 73 1.65 5.16 1.45
N GLN A 74 0.68 4.28 1.67
CA GLN A 74 0.51 3.07 0.86
C GLN A 74 0.24 3.41 -0.62
N THR A 75 -0.64 4.38 -0.88
CA THR A 75 -0.93 4.85 -2.24
C THR A 75 0.33 5.45 -2.91
N LEU A 76 1.14 6.19 -2.14
CA LEU A 76 2.40 6.75 -2.63
C LEU A 76 3.41 5.65 -2.99
N VAL A 77 3.51 4.58 -2.18
CA VAL A 77 4.35 3.41 -2.48
C VAL A 77 3.92 2.75 -3.78
N GLU A 78 2.63 2.55 -3.99
CA GLU A 78 2.10 1.95 -5.22
C GLU A 78 2.42 2.83 -6.45
N ARG A 79 2.23 4.16 -6.32
CA ARG A 79 2.60 5.12 -7.38
C ARG A 79 4.10 5.08 -7.70
N ARG A 80 4.95 5.07 -6.68
CA ARG A 80 6.41 4.96 -6.85
C ARG A 80 6.78 3.69 -7.59
N ASN A 81 6.25 2.54 -7.14
CA ASN A 81 6.55 1.25 -7.75
C ASN A 81 6.10 1.20 -9.22
N GLY A 82 4.96 1.82 -9.54
CA GLY A 82 4.49 1.96 -10.92
C GLY A 82 5.44 2.81 -11.78
N MET A 83 5.91 3.94 -11.24
CA MET A 83 6.87 4.81 -11.95
C MET A 83 8.22 4.14 -12.14
N GLU A 84 8.71 3.37 -11.15
CA GLU A 84 9.93 2.56 -11.27
C GLU A 84 9.79 1.50 -12.36
N LEU A 85 8.66 0.79 -12.39
CA LEU A 85 8.40 -0.21 -13.42
C LEU A 85 8.45 0.40 -14.83
N PHE A 86 7.76 1.54 -15.04
CA PHE A 86 7.78 2.21 -16.34
C PHE A 86 9.15 2.75 -16.69
N ARG A 87 9.90 3.29 -15.73
CA ARG A 87 11.29 3.71 -15.92
C ARG A 87 12.16 2.55 -16.41
N ASP A 88 12.07 1.41 -15.72
CA ASP A 88 12.93 0.26 -16.02
C ASP A 88 12.61 -0.35 -17.38
N VAL A 89 11.31 -0.46 -17.73
CA VAL A 89 10.89 -0.91 -19.06
C VAL A 89 11.35 0.05 -20.15
N ALA A 90 11.22 1.37 -19.92
CA ALA A 90 11.70 2.36 -20.88
C ALA A 90 13.22 2.32 -21.05
N ALA A 91 13.97 2.11 -19.94
CA ALA A 91 15.42 1.98 -19.97
C ALA A 91 15.87 0.72 -20.74
N GLU A 92 15.16 -0.40 -20.57
CA GLU A 92 15.41 -1.62 -21.33
C GLU A 92 15.17 -1.41 -22.84
N GLN A 93 14.11 -0.70 -23.22
CA GLN A 93 13.84 -0.40 -24.63
C GLN A 93 14.86 0.57 -25.22
N PHE A 94 15.30 1.57 -24.44
CA PHE A 94 16.39 2.46 -24.83
C PHE A 94 17.66 1.66 -25.09
N GLU A 95 18.06 0.75 -24.19
CA GLU A 95 19.24 -0.08 -24.34
C GLU A 95 19.15 -1.02 -25.56
N ARG A 96 17.99 -1.64 -25.78
CA ARG A 96 17.74 -2.49 -26.96
C ARG A 96 17.90 -1.74 -28.28
N HIS A 97 17.42 -0.49 -28.31
CA HIS A 97 17.43 0.31 -29.53
C HIS A 97 18.81 0.94 -29.80
N THR A 98 19.51 1.40 -28.74
CA THR A 98 20.78 2.16 -28.88
C THR A 98 22.01 1.35 -28.60
N GLY A 99 21.88 0.17 -27.98
CA GLY A 99 23.03 -0.62 -27.47
C GLY A 99 23.73 -0.01 -26.26
N THR A 100 23.15 1.07 -25.67
CA THR A 100 23.75 1.81 -24.55
C THR A 100 22.82 1.79 -23.34
N SER A 101 23.34 1.36 -22.18
CA SER A 101 22.57 1.39 -20.93
C SER A 101 22.33 2.81 -20.46
N TRP A 102 21.08 3.14 -20.18
CA TRP A 102 20.71 4.41 -19.58
C TRP A 102 21.19 4.51 -18.12
N ARG A 103 21.73 5.66 -17.74
CA ARG A 103 22.11 5.98 -16.36
C ARG A 103 21.57 7.35 -15.95
N PRO A 104 21.04 7.50 -14.73
CA PRO A 104 20.59 8.81 -14.26
C PRO A 104 21.76 9.76 -14.08
N ARG A 105 21.56 11.02 -14.40
CA ARG A 105 22.53 12.09 -14.11
C ARG A 105 22.57 12.43 -12.63
N THR A 106 21.45 12.26 -11.93
CA THR A 106 21.26 12.52 -10.49
C THR A 106 20.32 11.48 -9.92
N GLY A 107 20.53 11.12 -8.67
CA GLY A 107 19.72 10.11 -7.97
C GLY A 107 20.21 8.68 -8.18
N SER A 108 19.56 7.75 -7.54
CA SER A 108 19.89 6.32 -7.56
C SER A 108 18.85 5.54 -8.37
N MET A 109 19.27 4.43 -8.95
CA MET A 109 18.38 3.41 -9.54
C MET A 109 17.98 2.34 -8.51
N VAL A 110 17.73 2.74 -7.27
CA VAL A 110 17.24 1.80 -6.26
C VAL A 110 15.77 1.51 -6.51
N ASN A 111 15.40 0.25 -6.52
CA ASN A 111 14.01 -0.18 -6.60
C ASN A 111 13.47 -0.40 -5.18
N HIS A 112 12.54 0.43 -4.78
CA HIS A 112 11.92 0.38 -3.47
C HIS A 112 10.57 -0.36 -3.56
N ARG A 113 10.54 -1.64 -3.26
CA ARG A 113 9.29 -2.42 -3.32
C ARG A 113 8.60 -2.57 -1.97
N ASN A 114 9.24 -2.12 -0.89
CA ASN A 114 8.75 -2.31 0.48
C ASN A 114 8.05 -1.07 1.02
N LEU A 115 7.19 -1.28 1.99
CA LEU A 115 6.64 -0.21 2.82
C LEU A 115 7.77 0.47 3.60
N THR A 116 7.61 1.76 3.93
CA THR A 116 8.55 2.46 4.80
C THR A 116 8.46 1.92 6.23
N ALA A 117 9.53 2.05 7.01
CA ALA A 117 9.53 1.62 8.41
C ALA A 117 8.41 2.30 9.21
N ALA A 118 8.19 3.62 9.02
CA ALA A 118 7.12 4.34 9.69
C ALA A 118 5.72 3.82 9.34
N MET A 119 5.49 3.35 8.11
CA MET A 119 4.21 2.74 7.73
C MET A 119 4.00 1.38 8.40
N ILE A 120 5.06 0.59 8.57
CA ILE A 120 5.00 -0.69 9.29
C ILE A 120 4.68 -0.42 10.75
N ASP A 121 5.43 0.46 11.39
CA ASP A 121 5.23 0.85 12.80
C ASP A 121 3.83 1.43 13.03
N SER A 122 3.33 2.27 12.11
CA SER A 122 1.97 2.83 12.19
C SER A 122 0.90 1.76 12.11
N ARG A 123 1.04 0.79 11.21
CA ARG A 123 0.09 -0.32 11.07
C ARG A 123 0.07 -1.19 12.31
N ASP A 124 1.24 -1.50 12.86
CA ASP A 124 1.37 -2.31 14.07
C ASP A 124 0.76 -1.58 15.28
N PHE A 125 1.01 -0.27 15.43
CA PHE A 125 0.38 0.56 16.46
C PHE A 125 -1.14 0.57 16.36
N LEU A 126 -1.69 0.83 15.16
CA LEU A 126 -3.13 0.87 14.93
C LEU A 126 -3.79 -0.50 15.16
N ALA A 127 -3.12 -1.59 14.77
CA ALA A 127 -3.60 -2.95 15.03
C ALA A 127 -3.62 -3.27 16.52
N ALA A 128 -2.58 -2.90 17.27
CA ALA A 128 -2.51 -3.08 18.71
C ALA A 128 -3.58 -2.28 19.43
N LYS A 129 -3.81 -1.01 19.04
CA LYS A 129 -4.87 -0.17 19.58
C LYS A 129 -6.25 -0.78 19.36
N LYS A 130 -6.56 -1.19 18.13
CA LYS A 130 -7.84 -1.83 17.79
C LYS A 130 -8.05 -3.15 18.55
N HIS A 131 -6.98 -3.91 18.77
CA HIS A 131 -7.04 -5.13 19.58
C HIS A 131 -7.38 -4.80 21.04
N ALA A 132 -6.70 -3.81 21.63
CA ALA A 132 -6.97 -3.38 23.01
C ALA A 132 -8.40 -2.84 23.19
N GLU A 133 -8.91 -2.05 22.23
CA GLU A 133 -10.31 -1.55 22.24
C GLU A 133 -11.31 -2.71 22.17
N ASN A 134 -11.04 -3.72 21.35
CA ASN A 134 -11.91 -4.89 21.26
C ASN A 134 -11.84 -5.78 22.52
N GLU A 135 -10.70 -5.87 23.20
CA GLU A 135 -10.56 -6.60 24.45
C GLU A 135 -11.34 -5.95 25.60
N VAL A 136 -11.40 -4.62 25.64
CA VAL A 136 -12.18 -3.88 26.65
C VAL A 136 -13.69 -4.11 26.49
N LEU A 137 -14.16 -4.36 25.25
CA LEU A 137 -15.57 -4.63 24.94
C LEU A 137 -15.99 -6.07 25.23
N LEU A 138 -15.05 -6.99 25.37
CA LEU A 138 -15.31 -8.40 25.67
C LEU A 138 -14.80 -8.72 27.08
N PRO A 139 -15.68 -8.96 28.06
CA PRO A 139 -15.28 -9.40 29.40
C PRO A 139 -14.37 -10.63 29.35
N PRO A 140 -13.48 -10.84 30.35
CA PRO A 140 -12.67 -12.05 30.40
C PRO A 140 -13.57 -13.28 30.60
N GLY A 141 -13.44 -14.26 29.70
CA GLY A 141 -14.22 -15.51 29.74
C GLY A 141 -14.09 -16.30 28.45
N PRO A 142 -14.58 -17.53 28.39
CA PRO A 142 -14.63 -18.33 27.17
C PRO A 142 -15.52 -17.64 26.15
N LYS A 143 -14.95 -17.34 24.96
CA LYS A 143 -15.68 -16.66 23.89
C LYS A 143 -16.49 -17.68 23.10
N VAL A 144 -17.81 -17.46 23.05
CA VAL A 144 -18.74 -18.30 22.28
C VAL A 144 -19.34 -17.50 21.14
N ALA A 145 -19.01 -17.90 19.91
CA ALA A 145 -19.60 -17.30 18.70
C ALA A 145 -20.86 -18.07 18.32
N PHE A 146 -21.96 -17.34 18.13
CA PHE A 146 -23.21 -17.88 17.62
C PHE A 146 -23.39 -17.44 16.16
N THR A 147 -23.47 -18.40 15.23
CA THR A 147 -23.67 -18.14 13.81
C THR A 147 -24.89 -18.90 13.32
N GLY A 148 -25.73 -18.27 12.50
CA GLY A 148 -26.93 -18.87 11.93
C GLY A 148 -27.16 -18.43 10.49
N GLY A 149 -28.04 -19.12 9.78
CA GLY A 149 -28.50 -18.71 8.44
C GLY A 149 -29.37 -17.45 8.54
N LEU A 150 -29.30 -16.59 7.53
CA LEU A 150 -30.06 -15.32 7.46
C LEU A 150 -31.60 -15.52 7.60
N ASP A 151 -32.10 -16.67 7.17
CA ASP A 151 -33.53 -17.00 7.16
C ASP A 151 -33.95 -17.89 8.35
N PHE A 152 -33.05 -18.16 9.31
CA PHE A 152 -33.32 -19.01 10.44
C PHE A 152 -33.94 -18.20 11.60
N ASN A 153 -35.27 -18.29 11.79
CA ASN A 153 -36.02 -17.50 12.76
C ASN A 153 -36.66 -18.33 13.89
N ASP A 154 -36.27 -19.60 14.06
CA ASP A 154 -36.78 -20.42 15.16
C ASP A 154 -36.11 -20.03 16.49
N HIS A 155 -36.74 -19.07 17.16
CA HIS A 155 -36.26 -18.54 18.45
C HIS A 155 -36.26 -19.60 19.57
N HIS A 156 -37.17 -20.58 19.57
CA HIS A 156 -37.19 -21.65 20.57
C HIS A 156 -35.96 -22.54 20.48
N LEU A 157 -35.55 -22.91 19.27
CA LEU A 157 -34.32 -23.66 19.04
C LEU A 157 -33.08 -22.84 19.40
N ILE A 158 -33.08 -21.53 19.08
CA ILE A 158 -32.00 -20.63 19.44
C ILE A 158 -31.84 -20.57 20.97
N TRP A 159 -32.90 -20.27 21.70
CA TRP A 159 -32.89 -20.21 23.18
C TRP A 159 -32.45 -21.53 23.81
N ALA A 160 -33.02 -22.65 23.40
CA ALA A 160 -32.66 -23.96 23.91
C ALA A 160 -31.17 -24.27 23.68
N LYS A 161 -30.62 -23.82 22.55
CA LYS A 161 -29.19 -24.02 22.24
C LYS A 161 -28.28 -23.10 23.07
N LEU A 162 -28.67 -21.85 23.28
CA LEU A 162 -27.99 -20.92 24.17
C LEU A 162 -27.97 -21.41 25.61
N ASP A 163 -29.08 -21.88 26.12
CA ASP A 163 -29.15 -22.45 27.46
C ASP A 163 -28.26 -23.68 27.63
N GLN A 164 -28.21 -24.54 26.61
CA GLN A 164 -27.30 -25.69 26.58
C GLN A 164 -25.82 -25.31 26.62
N VAL A 165 -25.45 -24.25 25.88
CA VAL A 165 -24.08 -23.74 25.83
C VAL A 165 -23.75 -23.05 27.16
N HIS A 166 -24.66 -22.20 27.69
CA HIS A 166 -24.46 -21.54 28.98
C HIS A 166 -24.33 -22.53 30.15
N ALA A 167 -25.08 -23.65 30.12
CA ALA A 167 -24.91 -24.71 31.14
C ALA A 167 -23.55 -25.38 31.12
N LYS A 168 -22.86 -25.41 29.93
CA LYS A 168 -21.51 -25.94 29.79
C LYS A 168 -20.43 -24.91 30.10
N HIS A 169 -20.67 -23.66 29.86
CA HIS A 169 -19.78 -22.54 30.01
C HIS A 169 -20.47 -21.38 30.70
N PRO A 170 -20.72 -21.47 32.03
CA PRO A 170 -21.48 -20.46 32.75
C PRO A 170 -20.81 -19.09 32.83
N ASP A 171 -19.51 -19.05 32.58
CA ASP A 171 -18.65 -17.86 32.48
C ASP A 171 -18.37 -17.39 31.06
N MET A 172 -19.15 -17.87 30.06
CA MET A 172 -19.02 -17.46 28.68
C MET A 172 -19.39 -15.99 28.47
N VAL A 173 -18.74 -15.37 27.47
CA VAL A 173 -18.93 -14.01 26.99
C VAL A 173 -19.26 -14.02 25.51
#